data_e665d2d06c5d51228249ee271e0b1d94
#
_entry.id   e665d2d06c5d51228249ee271e0b1d94
#
_cell.length_a   1.000
_cell.length_b   1.000
_cell.length_c   1.000
_cell.angle_alpha   90.00
_cell.angle_beta   90.00
_cell.angle_gamma   90.00
#
_symmetry.space_group_name_H-M   'P 1'
#
loop_
_entity.id
_entity.type
_entity.pdbx_description
1 polymer ?
#
loop_
_entity_poly.entity_id
_entity_poly.type
_entity_poly.pdbx_seq_one_letter_code
_entity_poly.pdbx_strand_id
1 'polypeptide(L)'
;MKITGFRVENYTMQMDRPIADSNYPAGDDLMPSSLLWIETDEGVSGIAPGGGDVERFFHLLEGQDPREVVGLWRKMVDYVHKGGLVAVGGPISSIDIALWDLKAKLAEEPLWQTFGAL
;
A
#
# COMPACT_ATOMS: atom_id res chain seq x y z
N MET A 1 14.50 -5.81 12.61
CA MET A 1 13.92 -4.81 11.68
C MET A 1 12.58 -4.33 12.18
N LYS A 2 12.37 -3.03 12.09
CA LYS A 2 11.13 -2.39 12.57
C LYS A 2 10.65 -1.35 11.57
N ILE A 3 9.34 -1.22 11.44
CA ILE A 3 8.72 -0.13 10.69
C ILE A 3 8.93 1.16 11.47
N THR A 4 9.46 2.19 10.80
CA THR A 4 9.81 3.48 11.40
C THR A 4 9.03 4.66 10.85
N GLY A 5 8.45 4.53 9.66
CA GLY A 5 7.75 5.63 9.02
C GLY A 5 6.98 5.20 7.79
N PHE A 6 6.28 6.15 7.22
CA PHE A 6 5.66 6.02 5.91
C PHE A 6 5.73 7.33 5.16
N ARG A 7 5.62 7.25 3.85
CA ARG A 7 5.61 8.41 2.96
C ARG A 7 4.61 8.17 1.84
N VAL A 8 3.80 9.16 1.54
CA VAL A 8 2.87 9.16 0.40
C VAL A 8 3.27 10.26 -0.55
N GLU A 9 3.48 9.92 -1.80
CA GLU A 9 3.74 10.87 -2.88
C GLU A 9 2.58 10.89 -3.85
N ASN A 10 2.07 12.08 -4.14
CA ASN A 10 1.03 12.32 -5.13
C ASN A 10 1.66 12.86 -6.40
N TYR A 11 1.25 12.34 -7.54
CA TYR A 11 1.72 12.78 -8.84
C TYR A 11 0.60 12.71 -9.87
N THR A 12 0.78 13.38 -11.00
CA THR A 12 -0.16 13.36 -12.11
C THR A 12 0.54 12.83 -13.35
N MET A 13 -0.06 11.83 -14.00
CA MET A 13 0.43 11.30 -15.27
C MET A 13 -0.33 11.94 -16.41
N GLN A 14 0.41 12.45 -17.42
CA GLN A 14 -0.16 12.86 -18.70
C GLN A 14 -0.32 11.62 -19.57
N MET A 15 -1.54 11.36 -20.01
CA MET A 15 -1.85 10.25 -20.92
C MET A 15 -1.80 10.73 -22.39
N ASP A 16 -1.51 9.82 -23.31
CA ASP A 16 -1.46 10.12 -24.75
C ASP A 16 -2.85 10.47 -25.30
N ARG A 17 -3.89 9.99 -24.67
CA ARG A 17 -5.29 10.23 -25.03
C ARG A 17 -6.16 10.17 -23.78
N PRO A 18 -7.36 10.81 -23.81
CA PRO A 18 -8.31 10.68 -22.72
C PRO A 18 -8.69 9.21 -22.46
N ILE A 19 -8.71 8.82 -21.20
CA ILE A 19 -9.22 7.52 -20.76
C ILE A 19 -10.63 7.77 -20.23
N ALA A 20 -11.58 7.04 -20.78
CA ALA A 20 -13.00 7.20 -20.49
C ALA A 20 -13.65 5.86 -20.13
N ASP A 21 -14.77 5.95 -19.43
CA ASP A 21 -15.64 4.80 -19.14
C ASP A 21 -17.11 5.20 -19.33
N SER A 22 -18.02 4.26 -19.05
CA SER A 22 -19.46 4.50 -19.22
C SER A 22 -20.02 5.56 -18.27
N ASN A 23 -19.37 5.79 -17.12
CA ASN A 23 -19.76 6.80 -16.14
C ASN A 23 -19.17 8.18 -16.45
N TYR A 24 -18.06 8.20 -17.18
CA TYR A 24 -17.37 9.41 -17.59
C TYR A 24 -16.92 9.30 -19.07
N PRO A 25 -17.86 9.40 -20.02
CA PRO A 25 -17.56 9.14 -21.44
C PRO A 25 -16.64 10.18 -22.11
N ALA A 26 -16.57 11.40 -21.57
CA ALA A 26 -15.63 12.41 -22.06
C ALA A 26 -14.17 12.05 -21.77
N GLY A 27 -13.94 11.31 -20.69
CA GLY A 27 -12.61 10.92 -20.26
C GLY A 27 -11.75 12.05 -19.74
N ASP A 28 -10.57 11.66 -19.26
CA ASP A 28 -9.53 12.59 -18.82
C ASP A 28 -8.18 12.09 -19.30
N ASP A 29 -7.30 13.00 -19.69
CA ASP A 29 -5.92 12.70 -20.08
C ASP A 29 -4.91 12.97 -18.95
N LEU A 30 -5.36 13.53 -17.83
CA LEU A 30 -4.58 13.70 -16.61
C LEU A 30 -5.04 12.68 -15.56
N MET A 31 -4.12 11.79 -15.18
CA MET A 31 -4.39 10.73 -14.21
C MET A 31 -3.69 11.04 -12.89
N PRO A 32 -4.41 11.48 -11.85
CA PRO A 32 -3.83 11.61 -10.53
C PRO A 32 -3.52 10.22 -9.97
N SER A 33 -2.34 10.09 -9.38
CA SER A 33 -1.85 8.83 -8.83
C SER A 33 -1.09 9.08 -7.55
N SER A 34 -0.96 8.04 -6.74
CA SER A 34 -0.22 8.10 -5.48
C SER A 34 0.64 6.86 -5.31
N LEU A 35 1.76 7.02 -4.61
CA LEU A 35 2.62 5.92 -4.19
C LEU A 35 2.82 6.01 -2.68
N LEU A 36 2.76 4.84 -2.04
CA LEU A 36 3.04 4.67 -0.62
C LEU A 36 4.38 3.99 -0.45
N TRP A 37 5.21 4.50 0.47
CA TRP A 37 6.41 3.82 0.99
C TRP A 37 6.19 3.52 2.47
N ILE A 38 6.46 2.28 2.87
CA ILE A 38 6.62 1.89 4.27
C ILE A 38 8.11 1.77 4.55
N GLU A 39 8.60 2.55 5.48
CA GLU A 39 10.03 2.68 5.77
C GLU A 39 10.43 1.87 7.00
N THR A 40 11.68 1.39 7.01
CA THR A 40 12.22 0.60 8.11
C THR A 40 13.52 1.21 8.65
N ASP A 41 13.93 0.76 9.83
CA ASP A 41 15.19 1.13 10.48
C ASP A 41 16.46 0.58 9.78
N GLU A 42 16.29 -0.29 8.79
CA GLU A 42 17.41 -0.87 8.03
C GLU A 42 17.56 -0.30 6.62
N GLY A 43 16.85 0.78 6.31
CA GLY A 43 16.96 1.49 5.03
C GLY A 43 16.27 0.81 3.85
N VAL A 44 15.57 -0.29 4.08
CA VAL A 44 14.73 -0.95 3.08
C VAL A 44 13.31 -0.44 3.21
N SER A 45 12.68 -0.11 2.09
CA SER A 45 11.29 0.35 2.05
C SER A 45 10.44 -0.51 1.14
N GLY A 46 9.21 -0.77 1.56
CA GLY A 46 8.19 -1.38 0.72
C GLY A 46 7.38 -0.32 -0.02
N ILE A 47 6.97 -0.62 -1.23
CA ILE A 47 6.23 0.31 -2.09
C ILE A 47 4.88 -0.29 -2.51
N ALA A 48 3.88 0.57 -2.63
CA ALA A 48 2.58 0.20 -3.18
C ALA A 48 1.95 1.37 -3.93
N PRO A 49 1.09 1.11 -4.90
CA PRO A 49 0.24 2.15 -5.46
C PRO A 49 -0.84 2.55 -4.45
N GLY A 50 -1.33 3.78 -4.55
CA GLY A 50 -2.36 4.29 -3.65
C GLY A 50 -1.77 4.94 -2.40
N GLY A 51 -2.42 4.75 -1.28
CA GLY A 51 -2.06 5.39 0.00
C GLY A 51 -3.31 5.69 0.79
N GLY A 52 -4.03 6.74 0.40
CA GLY A 52 -5.22 7.16 1.14
C GLY A 52 -4.88 7.57 2.58
N ASP A 53 -5.73 7.23 3.52
CA ASP A 53 -5.56 7.58 4.93
C ASP A 53 -4.71 6.54 5.68
N VAL A 54 -3.43 6.42 5.28
CA VAL A 54 -2.46 5.51 5.91
C VAL A 54 -2.19 5.91 7.36
N GLU A 55 -2.19 7.20 7.66
CA GLU A 55 -1.92 7.72 9.00
C GLU A 55 -2.86 7.14 10.05
N ARG A 56 -4.12 6.90 9.69
CA ARG A 56 -5.11 6.28 10.56
C ARG A 56 -4.67 4.93 11.12
N PHE A 57 -3.87 4.19 10.35
CA PHE A 57 -3.43 2.83 10.68
C PHE A 57 -1.99 2.78 11.18
N PHE A 58 -1.23 3.86 11.03
CA PHE A 58 0.22 3.82 11.23
C PHE A 58 0.59 3.46 12.68
N HIS A 59 -0.20 3.86 13.67
CA HIS A 59 0.02 3.49 15.07
C HIS A 59 -0.02 1.98 15.33
N LEU A 60 -0.63 1.19 14.44
CA LEU A 60 -0.65 -0.28 14.51
C LEU A 60 0.60 -0.91 13.90
N LEU A 61 1.32 -0.16 13.09
CA LEU A 61 2.47 -0.61 12.30
C LEU A 61 3.80 -0.19 12.93
N GLU A 62 3.85 1.01 13.51
CA GLU A 62 5.07 1.58 14.06
C GLU A 62 5.72 0.65 15.08
N GLY A 63 7.01 0.41 14.90
CA GLY A 63 7.79 -0.47 15.75
C GLY A 63 7.56 -1.97 15.55
N GLN A 64 6.63 -2.37 14.67
CA GLN A 64 6.37 -3.77 14.36
C GLN A 64 7.37 -4.32 13.35
N ASP A 65 7.51 -5.64 13.32
CA ASP A 65 8.30 -6.33 12.29
C ASP A 65 7.49 -6.39 10.99
N PRO A 66 8.00 -5.79 9.88
CA PRO A 66 7.25 -5.76 8.62
C PRO A 66 7.04 -7.13 7.99
N ARG A 67 7.77 -8.17 8.44
CA ARG A 67 7.60 -9.53 7.94
C ARG A 67 6.34 -10.21 8.46
N GLU A 68 5.74 -9.68 9.52
CA GLU A 68 4.48 -10.17 10.09
C GLU A 68 3.26 -9.69 9.30
N VAL A 69 3.29 -9.81 7.97
CA VAL A 69 2.31 -9.20 7.06
C VAL A 69 0.87 -9.59 7.42
N VAL A 70 0.61 -10.88 7.58
CA VAL A 70 -0.75 -11.38 7.87
C VAL A 70 -1.23 -10.92 9.25
N GLY A 71 -0.34 -10.90 10.24
CA GLY A 71 -0.66 -10.41 11.59
C GLY A 71 -1.00 -8.92 11.59
N LEU A 72 -0.23 -8.13 10.85
CA LEU A 72 -0.47 -6.68 10.71
C LEU A 72 -1.77 -6.40 9.94
N TRP A 73 -2.03 -7.12 8.86
CA TRP A 73 -3.30 -7.05 8.15
C TRP A 73 -4.48 -7.32 9.10
N ARG A 74 -4.39 -8.37 9.91
CA ARG A 74 -5.43 -8.73 10.87
C ARG A 74 -5.67 -7.62 11.88
N LYS A 75 -4.61 -7.01 12.43
CA LYS A 75 -4.72 -5.87 13.35
C LYS A 75 -5.46 -4.70 12.71
N MET A 76 -5.16 -4.38 11.45
CA MET A 76 -5.84 -3.29 10.74
C MET A 76 -7.31 -3.60 10.50
N VAL A 77 -7.64 -4.80 10.08
CA VAL A 77 -9.04 -5.22 9.86
C VAL A 77 -9.84 -5.21 11.16
N ASP A 78 -9.28 -5.75 12.23
CA ASP A 78 -9.95 -5.78 13.54
C ASP A 78 -10.17 -4.36 14.09
N TYR A 79 -9.26 -3.43 13.83
CA TYR A 79 -9.38 -2.04 14.22
C TYR A 79 -10.59 -1.33 13.59
N VAL A 80 -10.96 -1.70 12.38
CA VAL A 80 -12.03 -1.03 11.62
C VAL A 80 -13.29 -1.87 11.42
N HIS A 81 -13.37 -3.07 11.95
CA HIS A 81 -14.49 -3.98 11.69
C HIS A 81 -15.87 -3.39 12.01
N LYS A 82 -15.96 -2.52 13.00
CA LYS A 82 -17.20 -1.82 13.37
C LYS A 82 -17.52 -0.62 12.48
N GLY A 83 -16.52 -0.07 11.81
CA GLY A 83 -16.67 1.11 10.93
C GLY A 83 -16.97 0.78 9.46
N GLY A 84 -16.94 -0.50 9.10
CA GLY A 84 -17.14 -0.95 7.72
C GLY A 84 -15.86 -0.91 6.88
N LEU A 85 -15.50 -2.06 6.31
CA LEU A 85 -14.29 -2.22 5.49
C LEU A 85 -14.32 -1.41 4.18
N VAL A 86 -15.50 -1.13 3.65
CA VAL A 86 -15.64 -0.44 2.35
C VAL A 86 -15.00 0.94 2.38
N ALA A 87 -15.14 1.66 3.48
CA ALA A 87 -14.59 3.02 3.60
C ALA A 87 -13.07 3.07 3.83
N VAL A 88 -12.47 1.98 4.28
CA VAL A 88 -11.05 1.94 4.71
C VAL A 88 -10.23 0.85 4.03
N GLY A 89 -10.84 0.08 3.14
CA GLY A 89 -10.18 -1.01 2.43
C GLY A 89 -9.00 -0.54 1.57
N GLY A 90 -9.09 0.64 0.98
CA GLY A 90 -8.04 1.22 0.16
C GLY A 90 -6.71 1.38 0.91
N PRO A 91 -6.66 2.10 2.05
CA PRO A 91 -5.45 2.22 2.85
C PRO A 91 -4.90 0.87 3.34
N ILE A 92 -5.77 -0.03 3.82
CA ILE A 92 -5.35 -1.36 4.26
C ILE A 92 -4.71 -2.14 3.11
N SER A 93 -5.32 -2.11 1.91
CA SER A 93 -4.79 -2.78 0.73
C SER A 93 -3.42 -2.22 0.32
N SER A 94 -3.26 -0.91 0.29
CA SER A 94 -1.97 -0.28 -0.04
C SER A 94 -0.89 -0.65 0.97
N ILE A 95 -1.19 -0.64 2.25
CA ILE A 95 -0.25 -1.05 3.30
C ILE A 95 0.12 -2.53 3.13
N ASP A 96 -0.86 -3.39 2.92
CA ASP A 96 -0.63 -4.83 2.75
C ASP A 96 0.30 -5.11 1.56
N ILE A 97 0.06 -4.48 0.41
CA ILE A 97 0.92 -4.61 -0.77
C ILE A 97 2.34 -4.14 -0.45
N ALA A 98 2.51 -3.00 0.21
CA ALA A 98 3.82 -2.49 0.58
C ALA A 98 4.56 -3.43 1.55
N LEU A 99 3.85 -4.06 2.48
CA LEU A 99 4.44 -5.04 3.39
C LEU A 99 4.88 -6.32 2.67
N TRP A 100 4.09 -6.81 1.71
CA TRP A 100 4.49 -7.94 0.89
C TRP A 100 5.70 -7.63 0.02
N ASP A 101 5.76 -6.43 -0.59
CA ASP A 101 6.93 -5.97 -1.33
C ASP A 101 8.18 -5.92 -0.43
N LEU A 102 8.03 -5.38 0.76
CA LEU A 102 9.10 -5.32 1.75
C LEU A 102 9.59 -6.72 2.15
N LYS A 103 8.65 -7.65 2.39
CA LYS A 103 8.99 -9.03 2.73
C LYS A 103 9.79 -9.71 1.61
N ALA A 104 9.40 -9.51 0.35
CA ALA A 104 10.12 -10.04 -0.81
C ALA A 104 11.53 -9.44 -0.91
N LYS A 105 11.67 -8.12 -0.75
CA LYS A 105 12.97 -7.43 -0.73
C LYS A 105 13.90 -7.97 0.36
N LEU A 106 13.35 -8.23 1.54
CA LEU A 106 14.13 -8.80 2.65
C LEU A 106 14.58 -10.24 2.39
N ALA A 107 13.81 -11.00 1.64
CA ALA A 107 14.16 -12.35 1.20
C ALA A 107 15.07 -12.35 -0.04
N GLU A 108 15.40 -11.17 -0.59
CA GLU A 108 16.19 -10.99 -1.80
C GLU A 108 15.60 -11.75 -3.00
N GLU A 109 14.28 -11.78 -3.11
CA GLU A 109 13.56 -12.44 -4.19
C GLU A 109 12.44 -11.56 -4.74
N PRO A 110 12.03 -11.76 -5.99
CA PRO A 110 10.89 -11.04 -6.53
C PRO A 110 9.58 -11.50 -5.87
N LEU A 111 8.60 -10.60 -5.80
CA LEU A 111 7.34 -10.83 -5.10
C LEU A 111 6.59 -12.08 -5.58
N TRP A 112 6.67 -12.39 -6.87
CA TRP A 112 6.02 -13.59 -7.41
C TRP A 112 6.59 -14.89 -6.82
N GLN A 113 7.88 -14.92 -6.47
CA GLN A 113 8.50 -16.06 -5.78
C GLN A 113 8.04 -16.13 -4.32
N THR A 114 7.95 -15.00 -3.64
CA THR A 114 7.43 -14.92 -2.27
C THR A 114 6.02 -15.52 -2.17
N PHE A 115 5.20 -15.31 -3.18
CA PHE A 115 3.86 -15.90 -3.25
C PHE A 115 3.85 -17.36 -3.73
N GLY A 116 4.99 -17.91 -4.09
CA GLY A 116 5.07 -19.29 -4.57
C GLY A 116 4.47 -19.49 -5.96
N ALA A 117 4.47 -18.48 -6.80
CA ALA A 117 4.00 -18.60 -8.18
C ALA A 117 4.89 -19.56 -9.00
N LEU A 118 4.25 -20.26 -9.93
CA LEU A 118 4.91 -21.23 -10.81
C LEU A 118 5.71 -20.54 -11.93
#